data_c534121f8683bb84ddb567f997fd7777
#
_entry.id   c534121f8683bb84ddb567f997fd7777
#
_cell.length_a   1.000
_cell.length_b   1.000
_cell.length_c   1.000
_cell.angle_alpha   90.00
_cell.angle_beta   90.00
_cell.angle_gamma   90.00
#
_symmetry.space_group_name_H-M   'P 1'
#
loop_
_entity.id
_entity.type
_entity.pdbx_description
1 polymer ?
#
loop_
_entity_poly.entity_id
_entity_poly.type
_entity_poly.pdbx_seq_one_letter_code
_entity_poly.pdbx_strand_id
1 'polypeptide(L)'
;MKKALKLICGFSIFAFLLASCGGDSSKNNTLEATKKQGFVKCGVSQGLPGFSNADEAGKWSGIDVDVCRAVAAAVLGDASKVKYTPLSAKERFTALQAGDIDVLSRNTTWTLERDAGIGLTFVGVNFYDGQGFMVRKNSGITSVNGLNNTKVCTNTGTTTELNMRDFFKSKGFNYEPVVFEKADEVVAAYDSGRCDTYTTDKSGLAAQRTKMKNPDEHIVLPETISKEPLGPVVREGDSAWEDVVRWSLNVM
;
A
#
# COMPACT_ATOMS: atom_id res chain seq x y z
N MET A 1 -82.50 38.02 19.87
CA MET A 1 -82.14 37.52 18.55
C MET A 1 -80.61 37.51 18.41
N LYS A 2 -79.90 36.49 18.79
CA LYS A 2 -78.48 36.28 18.48
C LYS A 2 -78.25 34.77 18.44
N LYS A 3 -78.02 34.19 17.28
CA LYS A 3 -77.74 32.79 17.04
C LYS A 3 -76.28 32.49 17.45
N ALA A 4 -76.08 31.56 18.37
CA ALA A 4 -74.77 31.08 18.73
C ALA A 4 -74.39 29.93 17.78
N LEU A 5 -73.31 30.10 17.03
CA LEU A 5 -72.71 29.13 16.14
C LEU A 5 -71.70 28.27 16.95
N LYS A 6 -72.01 26.99 17.13
CA LYS A 6 -71.12 26.02 17.79
C LYS A 6 -70.05 25.56 16.78
N LEU A 7 -68.83 25.93 17.05
CA LEU A 7 -67.64 25.48 16.31
C LEU A 7 -67.21 24.14 16.89
N ILE A 8 -67.37 23.04 16.11
CA ILE A 8 -66.87 21.71 16.46
C ILE A 8 -65.41 21.63 15.97
N CYS A 9 -64.50 21.69 16.91
CA CYS A 9 -63.07 21.46 16.65
C CYS A 9 -62.83 19.95 16.53
N GLY A 10 -62.75 19.42 15.31
CA GLY A 10 -62.32 18.09 15.02
C GLY A 10 -60.82 17.92 15.22
N PHE A 11 -60.43 17.22 16.26
CA PHE A 11 -59.01 16.87 16.54
C PHE A 11 -58.64 15.68 15.68
N SER A 12 -58.07 15.90 14.46
CA SER A 12 -57.51 14.86 13.64
C SER A 12 -56.13 14.51 14.18
N ILE A 13 -56.03 13.36 14.87
CA ILE A 13 -54.76 12.76 15.30
C ILE A 13 -54.10 12.21 14.03
N PHE A 14 -53.13 12.95 13.48
CA PHE A 14 -52.26 12.47 12.42
C PHE A 14 -51.18 11.60 13.08
N ALA A 15 -51.40 10.28 13.08
CA ALA A 15 -50.39 9.32 13.48
C ALA A 15 -49.26 9.34 12.45
N PHE A 16 -48.17 10.07 12.78
CA PHE A 16 -46.91 9.98 12.09
C PHE A 16 -46.30 8.62 12.41
N LEU A 17 -46.49 7.66 11.50
CA LEU A 17 -45.67 6.46 11.42
C LEU A 17 -44.24 6.92 11.08
N LEU A 18 -43.41 7.11 12.10
CA LEU A 18 -41.97 7.13 11.95
C LEU A 18 -41.54 5.74 11.45
N ALA A 19 -41.56 5.56 10.13
CA ALA A 19 -40.76 4.53 9.50
C ALA A 19 -39.30 4.89 9.79
N SER A 20 -38.79 4.36 10.91
CA SER A 20 -37.34 4.29 11.15
C SER A 20 -36.77 3.42 10.04
N CYS A 21 -36.43 4.04 8.92
CA CYS A 21 -35.44 3.47 8.02
C CYS A 21 -34.16 3.37 8.85
N GLY A 22 -33.97 2.25 9.50
CA GLY A 22 -32.64 1.78 9.90
C GLY A 22 -31.84 1.73 8.61
N GLY A 23 -31.16 2.83 8.30
CA GLY A 23 -30.15 2.86 7.26
C GLY A 23 -29.06 1.91 7.72
N ASP A 24 -29.18 0.68 7.30
CA ASP A 24 -28.10 -0.29 7.36
C ASP A 24 -26.95 0.34 6.58
N SER A 25 -25.95 0.77 7.30
CA SER A 25 -24.74 1.34 6.72
C SER A 25 -23.92 0.21 6.06
N SER A 26 -24.45 -0.33 4.97
CA SER A 26 -23.75 -1.27 4.10
C SER A 26 -22.66 -0.55 3.26
N LYS A 27 -22.00 0.45 3.84
CA LYS A 27 -21.00 1.22 3.10
C LYS A 27 -19.74 0.43 2.75
N ASN A 28 -19.47 -0.70 3.42
CA ASN A 28 -18.32 -1.54 3.15
C ASN A 28 -18.71 -3.01 3.30
N ASN A 29 -19.24 -3.63 2.27
CA ASN A 29 -19.44 -5.08 2.21
C ASN A 29 -18.59 -5.66 1.07
N THR A 30 -17.28 -5.53 1.21
CA THR A 30 -16.32 -6.01 0.20
C THR A 30 -16.42 -7.53 0.05
N LEU A 31 -16.68 -8.26 1.13
CA LEU A 31 -16.82 -9.72 1.09
C LEU A 31 -17.95 -10.17 0.15
N GLU A 32 -19.16 -9.62 0.29
CA GLU A 32 -20.28 -9.98 -0.56
C GLU A 32 -20.12 -9.44 -2.00
N ALA A 33 -19.52 -8.26 -2.15
CA ALA A 33 -19.18 -7.73 -3.47
C ALA A 33 -18.18 -8.64 -4.19
N THR A 34 -17.15 -9.13 -3.50
CA THR A 34 -16.14 -10.06 -4.03
C THR A 34 -16.75 -11.41 -4.41
N LYS A 35 -17.63 -11.98 -3.57
CA LYS A 35 -18.38 -13.20 -3.91
C LYS A 35 -19.24 -13.02 -5.17
N LYS A 36 -19.94 -11.88 -5.28
CA LYS A 36 -20.80 -11.56 -6.42
C LYS A 36 -20.01 -11.34 -7.71
N GLN A 37 -18.88 -10.61 -7.65
CA GLN A 37 -18.05 -10.35 -8.81
C GLN A 37 -17.23 -11.57 -9.26
N GLY A 38 -16.97 -12.54 -8.35
CA GLY A 38 -16.31 -13.80 -8.64
C GLY A 38 -14.77 -13.73 -8.74
N PHE A 39 -14.14 -12.64 -8.30
CA PHE A 39 -12.69 -12.48 -8.22
C PHE A 39 -12.31 -11.41 -7.18
N VAL A 40 -11.09 -11.49 -6.65
CA VAL A 40 -10.50 -10.47 -5.76
C VAL A 40 -9.75 -9.43 -6.60
N LYS A 41 -10.03 -8.14 -6.41
CA LYS A 41 -9.23 -7.05 -6.99
C LYS A 41 -8.06 -6.75 -6.06
N CYS A 42 -6.86 -7.06 -6.50
CA CYS A 42 -5.63 -6.96 -5.71
C CYS A 42 -4.72 -5.87 -6.26
N GLY A 43 -4.41 -4.86 -5.44
CA GLY A 43 -3.40 -3.85 -5.74
C GLY A 43 -2.01 -4.39 -5.42
N VAL A 44 -1.11 -4.36 -6.41
CA VAL A 44 0.25 -4.89 -6.33
C VAL A 44 1.29 -3.86 -6.79
N SER A 45 2.57 -4.14 -6.60
CA SER A 45 3.66 -3.33 -7.13
C SER A 45 3.71 -3.40 -8.67
N GLN A 46 4.33 -2.40 -9.29
CA GLN A 46 4.55 -2.33 -10.74
C GLN A 46 5.67 -3.27 -11.25
N GLY A 47 6.16 -4.16 -10.39
CA GLY A 47 7.22 -5.12 -10.68
C GLY A 47 8.32 -5.05 -9.61
N LEU A 48 8.17 -5.85 -8.56
CA LEU A 48 9.16 -6.01 -7.49
C LEU A 48 9.41 -7.52 -7.28
N PRO A 49 10.51 -8.06 -7.82
CA PRO A 49 10.84 -9.49 -7.66
C PRO A 49 10.82 -9.93 -6.19
N GLY A 50 10.22 -11.09 -5.92
CA GLY A 50 10.01 -11.63 -4.58
C GLY A 50 8.73 -11.13 -3.88
N PHE A 51 8.22 -9.95 -4.21
CA PHE A 51 6.98 -9.38 -3.65
C PHE A 51 5.80 -9.47 -4.61
N SER A 52 5.85 -8.73 -5.71
CA SER A 52 4.87 -8.83 -6.79
C SER A 52 5.53 -8.50 -8.12
N ASN A 53 5.68 -9.49 -8.96
CA ASN A 53 6.31 -9.37 -10.26
C ASN A 53 5.57 -10.24 -11.27
N ALA A 54 5.26 -9.68 -12.44
CA ALA A 54 4.76 -10.43 -13.57
C ALA A 54 5.92 -10.89 -14.44
N ASP A 55 5.88 -12.14 -14.90
CA ASP A 55 6.79 -12.64 -15.94
C ASP A 55 6.35 -12.17 -17.34
N GLU A 56 7.11 -12.55 -18.37
CA GLU A 56 6.82 -12.21 -19.77
C GLU A 56 5.48 -12.76 -20.27
N ALA A 57 4.98 -13.83 -19.67
CA ALA A 57 3.67 -14.42 -19.94
C ALA A 57 2.54 -13.74 -19.15
N GLY A 58 2.85 -12.73 -18.33
CA GLY A 58 1.89 -12.03 -17.48
C GLY A 58 1.50 -12.78 -16.22
N LYS A 59 2.20 -13.85 -15.85
CA LYS A 59 1.95 -14.61 -14.62
C LYS A 59 2.61 -13.92 -13.44
N TRP A 60 1.80 -13.53 -12.47
CA TRP A 60 2.23 -12.88 -11.24
C TRP A 60 2.80 -13.87 -10.22
N SER A 61 3.82 -13.43 -9.47
CA SER A 61 4.47 -14.22 -8.41
C SER A 61 5.03 -13.33 -7.31
N GLY A 62 5.21 -13.90 -6.11
CA GLY A 62 5.80 -13.27 -4.94
C GLY A 62 4.85 -13.21 -3.75
N ILE A 63 5.39 -12.86 -2.57
CA ILE A 63 4.67 -12.93 -1.29
C ILE A 63 3.39 -12.06 -1.27
N ASP A 64 3.42 -10.88 -1.88
CA ASP A 64 2.26 -10.00 -1.98
C ASP A 64 1.15 -10.60 -2.88
N VAL A 65 1.56 -11.31 -3.93
CA VAL A 65 0.67 -12.04 -4.84
C VAL A 65 0.02 -13.23 -4.12
N ASP A 66 0.79 -13.95 -3.32
CA ASP A 66 0.32 -15.14 -2.61
C ASP A 66 -0.69 -14.80 -1.52
N VAL A 67 -0.56 -13.63 -0.85
CA VAL A 67 -1.61 -13.10 0.04
C VAL A 67 -2.94 -12.97 -0.70
N CYS A 68 -2.95 -12.36 -1.89
CA CYS A 68 -4.17 -12.18 -2.67
C CYS A 68 -4.75 -13.51 -3.17
N ARG A 69 -3.89 -14.48 -3.48
CA ARG A 69 -4.31 -15.86 -3.82
C ARG A 69 -4.94 -16.58 -2.64
N ALA A 70 -4.36 -16.42 -1.44
CA ALA A 70 -4.91 -16.99 -0.21
C ALA A 70 -6.31 -16.41 0.09
N VAL A 71 -6.49 -15.10 -0.06
CA VAL A 71 -7.81 -14.44 0.07
C VAL A 71 -8.81 -14.98 -0.96
N ALA A 72 -8.40 -15.13 -2.23
CA ALA A 72 -9.26 -15.67 -3.27
C ALA A 72 -9.66 -17.13 -3.00
N ALA A 73 -8.72 -17.96 -2.55
CA ALA A 73 -8.99 -19.33 -2.14
C ALA A 73 -9.99 -19.39 -0.97
N ALA A 74 -9.81 -18.53 0.05
CA ALA A 74 -10.69 -18.49 1.21
C ALA A 74 -12.12 -18.05 0.86
N VAL A 75 -12.29 -17.06 -0.02
CA VAL A 75 -13.60 -16.46 -0.34
C VAL A 75 -14.32 -17.19 -1.47
N LEU A 76 -13.58 -17.67 -2.47
CA LEU A 76 -14.12 -18.16 -3.75
C LEU A 76 -13.78 -19.63 -4.02
N GLY A 77 -13.01 -20.29 -3.11
CA GLY A 77 -12.58 -21.68 -3.29
C GLY A 77 -11.53 -21.87 -4.40
N ASP A 78 -10.97 -20.78 -4.96
CA ASP A 78 -10.06 -20.85 -6.10
C ASP A 78 -9.02 -19.71 -6.04
N ALA A 79 -7.76 -20.07 -5.80
CA ALA A 79 -6.63 -19.13 -5.71
C ALA A 79 -6.33 -18.39 -7.02
N SER A 80 -6.82 -18.85 -8.15
CA SER A 80 -6.61 -18.21 -9.45
C SER A 80 -7.54 -17.02 -9.71
N LYS A 81 -8.60 -16.87 -8.92
CA LYS A 81 -9.60 -15.80 -9.07
C LYS A 81 -9.14 -14.46 -8.50
N VAL A 82 -8.04 -13.96 -9.01
CA VAL A 82 -7.46 -12.65 -8.65
C VAL A 82 -7.26 -11.80 -9.90
N LYS A 83 -7.69 -10.54 -9.82
CA LYS A 83 -7.35 -9.51 -10.80
C LYS A 83 -6.32 -8.57 -10.18
N TYR A 84 -5.10 -8.60 -10.71
CA TYR A 84 -4.01 -7.76 -10.23
C TYR A 84 -4.05 -6.38 -10.90
N THR A 85 -3.85 -5.33 -10.09
CA THR A 85 -3.74 -3.93 -10.53
C THR A 85 -2.39 -3.40 -10.09
N PRO A 86 -1.43 -3.23 -11.01
CA PRO A 86 -0.14 -2.61 -10.69
C PRO A 86 -0.32 -1.13 -10.35
N LEU A 87 0.18 -0.72 -9.19
CA LEU A 87 0.03 0.65 -8.68
C LEU A 87 1.39 1.24 -8.29
N SER A 88 1.58 2.53 -8.52
CA SER A 88 2.71 3.27 -7.94
C SER A 88 2.54 3.41 -6.41
N ALA A 89 3.62 3.80 -5.72
CA ALA A 89 3.54 4.05 -4.29
C ALA A 89 2.61 5.23 -3.96
N LYS A 90 2.47 6.19 -4.87
CA LYS A 90 1.64 7.38 -4.72
C LYS A 90 0.14 7.07 -4.90
N GLU A 91 -0.20 6.19 -5.85
CA GLU A 91 -1.59 5.90 -6.23
C GLU A 91 -2.28 4.88 -5.31
N ARG A 92 -1.51 3.99 -4.67
CA ARG A 92 -2.03 2.77 -4.01
C ARG A 92 -3.13 3.03 -2.99
N PHE A 93 -3.01 4.06 -2.17
CA PHE A 93 -4.00 4.35 -1.11
C PHE A 93 -5.28 4.95 -1.68
N THR A 94 -5.17 5.83 -2.66
CA THR A 94 -6.34 6.40 -3.35
C THR A 94 -7.13 5.31 -4.09
N ALA A 95 -6.45 4.37 -4.75
CA ALA A 95 -7.09 3.25 -5.42
C ALA A 95 -7.84 2.33 -4.43
N LEU A 96 -7.26 2.08 -3.24
CA LEU A 96 -7.93 1.31 -2.20
C LEU A 96 -9.15 2.04 -1.62
N GLN A 97 -9.01 3.32 -1.32
CA GLN A 97 -10.09 4.16 -0.78
C GLN A 97 -11.25 4.32 -1.78
N ALA A 98 -10.96 4.45 -3.07
CA ALA A 98 -11.94 4.54 -4.14
C ALA A 98 -12.68 3.21 -4.42
N GLY A 99 -12.17 2.07 -3.91
CA GLY A 99 -12.74 0.75 -4.19
C GLY A 99 -12.33 0.17 -5.56
N ASP A 100 -11.32 0.75 -6.20
CA ASP A 100 -10.73 0.22 -7.42
C ASP A 100 -10.06 -1.14 -7.17
N ILE A 101 -9.59 -1.34 -5.95
CA ILE A 101 -9.06 -2.60 -5.43
C ILE A 101 -9.75 -2.97 -4.11
N ASP A 102 -9.82 -4.27 -3.81
CA ASP A 102 -10.43 -4.82 -2.59
C ASP A 102 -9.40 -4.98 -1.46
N VAL A 103 -8.17 -5.32 -1.82
CA VAL A 103 -7.01 -5.46 -0.94
C VAL A 103 -5.78 -4.86 -1.62
N LEU A 104 -4.97 -4.16 -0.83
CA LEU A 104 -3.66 -3.69 -1.23
C LEU A 104 -2.59 -4.59 -0.61
N SER A 105 -1.92 -5.43 -1.41
CA SER A 105 -0.76 -6.23 -1.01
C SER A 105 0.42 -5.81 -1.88
N ARG A 106 1.22 -4.85 -1.36
CA ARG A 106 2.19 -4.11 -2.15
C ARG A 106 3.30 -3.53 -1.27
N ASN A 107 4.09 -4.40 -0.62
CA ASN A 107 5.22 -3.97 0.22
C ASN A 107 4.92 -2.64 0.95
N THR A 108 3.81 -2.59 1.68
CA THR A 108 3.30 -1.37 2.29
C THR A 108 3.64 -1.33 3.77
N THR A 109 4.44 -0.36 4.18
CA THR A 109 4.85 -0.18 5.57
C THR A 109 3.68 0.25 6.43
N TRP A 110 3.45 -0.45 7.53
CA TRP A 110 2.48 -0.13 8.56
C TRP A 110 3.00 1.03 9.41
N THR A 111 2.35 2.17 9.31
CA THR A 111 2.65 3.36 10.13
C THR A 111 1.39 3.89 10.77
N LEU A 112 1.52 4.59 11.90
CA LEU A 112 0.39 5.21 12.59
C LEU A 112 -0.38 6.16 11.67
N GLU A 113 0.31 6.97 10.86
CA GLU A 113 -0.32 7.89 9.93
C GLU A 113 -1.18 7.17 8.88
N ARG A 114 -0.69 6.05 8.34
CA ARG A 114 -1.42 5.26 7.33
C ARG A 114 -2.60 4.49 7.92
N ASP A 115 -2.42 3.94 9.12
CA ASP A 115 -3.42 3.11 9.78
C ASP A 115 -4.53 3.97 10.41
N ALA A 116 -4.16 4.98 11.21
CA ALA A 116 -5.11 5.80 11.96
C ALA A 116 -5.45 7.14 11.29
N GLY A 117 -4.67 7.58 10.29
CA GLY A 117 -4.78 8.94 9.74
C GLY A 117 -5.54 9.05 8.43
N ILE A 118 -5.63 7.99 7.64
CA ILE A 118 -6.18 8.06 6.27
C ILE A 118 -7.27 7.01 5.97
N GLY A 119 -7.90 6.43 7.02
CA GLY A 119 -9.03 5.52 6.85
C GLY A 119 -8.67 4.18 6.23
N LEU A 120 -7.56 3.59 6.64
CA LEU A 120 -7.07 2.30 6.21
C LEU A 120 -6.82 1.39 7.42
N THR A 121 -6.90 0.09 7.21
CA THR A 121 -6.60 -0.92 8.24
C THR A 121 -5.53 -1.88 7.74
N PHE A 122 -4.42 -1.98 8.46
CA PHE A 122 -3.43 -3.01 8.25
C PHE A 122 -3.86 -4.31 8.95
N VAL A 123 -3.83 -5.42 8.23
CA VAL A 123 -4.35 -6.69 8.76
C VAL A 123 -3.27 -7.61 9.37
N GLY A 124 -2.02 -7.22 9.25
CA GLY A 124 -0.87 -7.95 9.79
C GLY A 124 0.41 -7.61 9.06
N VAL A 125 1.50 -8.27 9.41
CA VAL A 125 2.82 -8.09 8.79
C VAL A 125 3.18 -9.37 8.04
N ASN A 126 3.46 -9.25 6.73
CA ASN A 126 3.94 -10.36 5.91
C ASN A 126 5.46 -10.34 5.70
N PHE A 127 6.12 -9.20 5.96
CA PHE A 127 7.56 -9.08 5.86
C PHE A 127 8.10 -7.95 6.75
N TYR A 128 9.13 -8.23 7.57
CA TYR A 128 9.83 -7.22 8.35
C TYR A 128 11.07 -6.76 7.59
N ASP A 129 11.09 -5.49 7.22
CA ASP A 129 12.16 -4.87 6.46
C ASP A 129 12.75 -3.65 7.21
N GLY A 130 13.64 -2.95 6.55
CA GLY A 130 14.21 -1.70 6.97
C GLY A 130 14.84 -0.97 5.80
N GLN A 131 14.82 0.35 5.82
CA GLN A 131 15.39 1.17 4.78
C GLN A 131 16.91 1.13 4.78
N GLY A 132 17.49 1.01 3.59
CA GLY A 132 18.93 1.07 3.35
C GLY A 132 19.29 1.97 2.16
N PHE A 133 20.56 1.91 1.82
CA PHE A 133 21.10 2.62 0.67
C PHE A 133 21.92 1.68 -0.18
N MET A 134 21.81 1.82 -1.49
CA MET A 134 22.63 1.11 -2.48
C MET A 134 23.52 2.10 -3.20
N VAL A 135 24.78 1.74 -3.36
CA VAL A 135 25.80 2.55 -4.05
C VAL A 135 26.57 1.67 -5.03
N ARG A 136 27.28 2.32 -5.99
CA ARG A 136 28.23 1.62 -6.85
C ARG A 136 29.49 1.28 -6.08
N LYS A 137 30.06 0.10 -6.29
CA LYS A 137 31.32 -0.33 -5.66
C LYS A 137 32.47 0.64 -5.94
N ASN A 138 32.53 1.17 -7.15
CA ASN A 138 33.58 2.11 -7.57
C ASN A 138 33.42 3.52 -6.97
N SER A 139 32.33 3.84 -6.27
CA SER A 139 32.17 5.11 -5.56
C SER A 139 33.09 5.23 -4.33
N GLY A 140 33.59 4.11 -3.82
CA GLY A 140 34.37 4.07 -2.58
C GLY A 140 33.53 4.26 -1.29
N ILE A 141 32.21 4.44 -1.41
CA ILE A 141 31.30 4.58 -0.26
C ILE A 141 31.03 3.20 0.32
N THR A 142 31.39 2.98 1.59
CA THR A 142 31.22 1.70 2.28
C THR A 142 30.27 1.77 3.48
N SER A 143 29.83 2.98 3.86
CA SER A 143 28.89 3.22 4.95
C SER A 143 28.05 4.46 4.67
N VAL A 144 26.95 4.61 5.42
CA VAL A 144 26.07 5.80 5.33
C VAL A 144 26.79 7.11 5.66
N ASN A 145 27.93 7.07 6.35
CA ASN A 145 28.71 8.28 6.64
C ASN A 145 29.38 8.88 5.40
N GLY A 146 29.51 8.11 4.31
CA GLY A 146 30.01 8.59 3.02
C GLY A 146 28.96 9.24 2.12
N LEU A 147 27.69 9.36 2.57
CA LEU A 147 26.59 9.86 1.74
C LEU A 147 26.46 11.39 1.72
N ASN A 148 27.32 12.14 2.43
CA ASN A 148 27.27 13.60 2.40
C ASN A 148 27.55 14.14 1.00
N ASN A 149 26.80 15.13 0.54
CA ASN A 149 26.84 15.75 -0.79
C ASN A 149 26.54 14.81 -1.96
N THR A 150 25.74 13.76 -1.75
CA THR A 150 25.31 12.83 -2.81
C THR A 150 23.94 13.18 -3.39
N LYS A 151 23.70 12.74 -4.64
CA LYS A 151 22.37 12.69 -5.27
C LYS A 151 21.71 11.38 -4.92
N VAL A 152 20.53 11.47 -4.30
CA VAL A 152 19.81 10.31 -3.76
C VAL A 152 18.52 10.07 -4.52
N CYS A 153 18.45 8.95 -5.23
CA CYS A 153 17.23 8.51 -5.90
C CYS A 153 16.29 7.78 -4.95
N THR A 154 14.98 8.04 -5.05
CA THR A 154 13.91 7.31 -4.36
C THR A 154 12.57 7.48 -5.07
N ASN A 155 11.54 6.76 -4.59
CA ASN A 155 10.16 6.94 -5.04
C ASN A 155 9.38 7.92 -4.14
N THR A 156 8.54 8.76 -4.77
CA THR A 156 7.59 9.62 -4.04
C THR A 156 6.45 8.83 -3.41
N GLY A 157 5.84 9.38 -2.35
CA GLY A 157 4.73 8.77 -1.64
C GLY A 157 5.11 7.57 -0.77
N THR A 158 6.37 7.49 -0.38
CA THR A 158 6.93 6.39 0.41
C THR A 158 7.39 6.85 1.79
N THR A 159 7.43 5.93 2.75
CA THR A 159 8.14 6.14 4.04
C THR A 159 9.62 6.42 3.79
N THR A 160 10.20 5.81 2.76
CA THR A 160 11.62 5.94 2.44
C THR A 160 11.99 7.35 1.98
N GLU A 161 11.09 8.07 1.29
CA GLU A 161 11.28 9.49 0.97
C GLU A 161 11.33 10.36 2.25
N LEU A 162 10.42 10.10 3.19
CA LEU A 162 10.36 10.83 4.46
C LEU A 162 11.58 10.52 5.34
N ASN A 163 11.88 9.23 5.52
CA ASN A 163 13.02 8.78 6.34
C ASN A 163 14.36 9.27 5.77
N MET A 164 14.52 9.29 4.44
CA MET A 164 15.69 9.85 3.78
C MET A 164 15.91 11.31 4.21
N ARG A 165 14.88 12.14 4.10
CA ARG A 165 14.96 13.56 4.52
C ARG A 165 15.36 13.68 5.98
N ASP A 166 14.74 12.91 6.85
CA ASP A 166 14.97 12.97 8.29
C ASP A 166 16.37 12.44 8.66
N PHE A 167 16.83 11.39 7.98
CA PHE A 167 18.17 10.84 8.14
C PHE A 167 19.26 11.89 7.78
N PHE A 168 19.21 12.48 6.59
CA PHE A 168 20.20 13.47 6.16
C PHE A 168 20.20 14.71 7.06
N LYS A 169 19.00 15.18 7.45
CA LYS A 169 18.85 16.27 8.43
C LYS A 169 19.48 15.92 9.78
N SER A 170 19.23 14.73 10.31
CA SER A 170 19.75 14.30 11.62
C SER A 170 21.26 14.18 11.65
N LYS A 171 21.88 13.86 10.50
CA LYS A 171 23.34 13.79 10.32
C LYS A 171 23.99 15.14 10.01
N GLY A 172 23.21 16.18 9.71
CA GLY A 172 23.74 17.44 9.20
C GLY A 172 24.40 17.31 7.82
N PHE A 173 23.96 16.33 7.03
CA PHE A 173 24.47 16.06 5.69
C PHE A 173 23.69 16.86 4.64
N ASN A 174 24.41 17.36 3.63
CA ASN A 174 23.81 17.87 2.41
C ASN A 174 23.53 16.73 1.44
N TYR A 175 22.45 16.82 0.68
CA TYR A 175 22.11 15.88 -0.38
C TYR A 175 21.19 16.54 -1.40
N GLU A 176 21.10 15.97 -2.59
CA GLU A 176 20.16 16.36 -3.64
C GLU A 176 19.14 15.21 -3.84
N PRO A 177 17.86 15.38 -3.44
CA PRO A 177 16.85 14.36 -3.69
C PRO A 177 16.47 14.32 -5.16
N VAL A 178 16.43 13.13 -5.76
CA VAL A 178 15.96 12.87 -7.12
C VAL A 178 14.82 11.88 -7.04
N VAL A 179 13.59 12.37 -7.17
CA VAL A 179 12.37 11.62 -6.83
C VAL A 179 11.59 11.27 -8.09
N PHE A 180 11.11 10.03 -8.16
CA PHE A 180 10.33 9.51 -9.27
C PHE A 180 9.04 8.85 -8.78
N GLU A 181 8.04 8.78 -9.64
CA GLU A 181 6.79 8.09 -9.32
C GLU A 181 6.91 6.58 -9.58
N LYS A 182 7.54 6.17 -10.68
CA LYS A 182 7.69 4.77 -11.06
C LYS A 182 9.02 4.19 -10.60
N ALA A 183 8.98 2.93 -10.12
CA ALA A 183 10.17 2.24 -9.63
C ALA A 183 11.23 2.03 -10.73
N ASP A 184 10.80 1.72 -11.95
CA ASP A 184 11.72 1.50 -13.08
C ASP A 184 12.44 2.80 -13.51
N GLU A 185 11.81 3.97 -13.30
CA GLU A 185 12.46 5.28 -13.52
C GLU A 185 13.58 5.53 -12.51
N VAL A 186 13.38 5.13 -11.24
CA VAL A 186 14.42 5.20 -10.20
C VAL A 186 15.60 4.31 -10.58
N VAL A 187 15.32 3.06 -10.95
CA VAL A 187 16.35 2.08 -11.36
C VAL A 187 17.14 2.63 -12.55
N ALA A 188 16.46 3.10 -13.59
CA ALA A 188 17.11 3.65 -14.79
C ALA A 188 17.97 4.89 -14.48
N ALA A 189 17.45 5.80 -13.63
CA ALA A 189 18.19 7.00 -13.23
C ALA A 189 19.44 6.66 -12.41
N TYR A 190 19.33 5.74 -11.47
CA TYR A 190 20.46 5.28 -10.69
C TYR A 190 21.47 4.50 -11.54
N ASP A 191 21.02 3.53 -12.36
CA ASP A 191 21.88 2.70 -13.21
C ASP A 191 22.67 3.55 -14.24
N SER A 192 22.05 4.60 -14.78
CA SER A 192 22.70 5.54 -15.71
C SER A 192 23.67 6.54 -15.07
N GLY A 193 23.76 6.58 -13.74
CA GLY A 193 24.64 7.55 -13.03
C GLY A 193 24.02 8.91 -12.74
N ARG A 194 22.72 9.10 -12.97
CA ARG A 194 22.03 10.34 -12.61
C ARG A 194 22.00 10.57 -11.10
N CYS A 195 21.98 9.48 -10.31
CA CYS A 195 22.08 9.50 -8.86
C CYS A 195 23.32 8.73 -8.39
N ASP A 196 23.90 9.16 -7.29
CA ASP A 196 25.05 8.50 -6.64
C ASP A 196 24.60 7.31 -5.80
N THR A 197 23.42 7.40 -5.20
CA THR A 197 22.84 6.38 -4.35
C THR A 197 21.34 6.21 -4.61
N TYR A 198 20.84 4.98 -4.37
CA TYR A 198 19.41 4.64 -4.38
C TYR A 198 18.98 4.20 -3.00
N THR A 199 17.87 4.74 -2.48
CA THR A 199 17.32 4.37 -1.18
C THR A 199 15.88 3.89 -1.29
N THR A 200 15.62 2.73 -0.70
CA THR A 200 14.32 2.14 -0.42
C THR A 200 14.53 1.02 0.62
N ASP A 201 13.53 0.18 0.88
CA ASP A 201 13.65 -1.01 1.72
C ASP A 201 14.80 -1.90 1.22
N LYS A 202 15.55 -2.53 2.13
CA LYS A 202 16.74 -3.35 1.76
C LYS A 202 16.38 -4.53 0.88
N SER A 203 15.24 -5.19 1.13
CA SER A 203 14.73 -6.23 0.23
C SER A 203 14.39 -5.66 -1.15
N GLY A 204 13.81 -4.46 -1.19
CA GLY A 204 13.53 -3.73 -2.42
C GLY A 204 14.81 -3.38 -3.19
N LEU A 205 15.86 -2.90 -2.51
CA LEU A 205 17.17 -2.66 -3.13
C LEU A 205 17.75 -3.95 -3.74
N ALA A 206 17.68 -5.07 -3.01
CA ALA A 206 18.15 -6.37 -3.49
C ALA A 206 17.37 -6.80 -4.75
N ALA A 207 16.03 -6.66 -4.72
CA ALA A 207 15.17 -6.98 -5.85
C ALA A 207 15.43 -6.09 -7.07
N GLN A 208 15.53 -4.78 -6.89
CA GLN A 208 15.77 -3.84 -7.99
C GLN A 208 17.18 -3.97 -8.57
N ARG A 209 18.16 -4.35 -7.75
CA ARG A 209 19.53 -4.63 -8.23
C ARG A 209 19.55 -5.70 -9.33
N THR A 210 18.68 -6.70 -9.27
CA THR A 210 18.61 -7.77 -10.28
C THR A 210 18.20 -7.27 -11.67
N LYS A 211 17.60 -6.08 -11.76
CA LYS A 211 17.15 -5.45 -13.01
C LYS A 211 18.21 -4.54 -13.64
N MET A 212 19.33 -4.28 -12.95
CA MET A 212 20.39 -3.41 -13.44
C MET A 212 21.25 -4.10 -14.48
N LYS A 213 21.95 -3.33 -15.30
CA LYS A 213 22.84 -3.85 -16.35
C LYS A 213 23.94 -4.74 -15.77
N ASN A 214 24.54 -4.29 -14.67
CA ASN A 214 25.64 -4.97 -13.98
C ASN A 214 25.33 -5.09 -12.47
N PRO A 215 24.46 -6.03 -12.06
CA PRO A 215 24.04 -6.16 -10.66
C PRO A 215 25.19 -6.27 -9.66
N ASP A 216 26.31 -6.91 -10.06
CA ASP A 216 27.47 -7.13 -9.21
C ASP A 216 28.34 -5.89 -8.99
N GLU A 217 28.12 -4.81 -9.72
CA GLU A 217 28.80 -3.53 -9.51
C GLU A 217 28.18 -2.69 -8.40
N HIS A 218 27.09 -3.15 -7.80
CA HIS A 218 26.33 -2.44 -6.77
C HIS A 218 26.37 -3.18 -5.45
N ILE A 219 26.40 -2.41 -4.34
CA ILE A 219 26.30 -2.93 -2.97
C ILE A 219 25.21 -2.21 -2.20
N VAL A 220 24.49 -2.95 -1.38
CA VAL A 220 23.62 -2.39 -0.35
C VAL A 220 24.48 -2.17 0.89
N LEU A 221 24.50 -0.93 1.41
CA LEU A 221 25.25 -0.58 2.61
C LEU A 221 24.74 -1.36 3.83
N PRO A 222 25.61 -1.67 4.79
CA PRO A 222 25.25 -2.52 5.92
C PRO A 222 24.22 -1.90 6.87
N GLU A 223 24.19 -0.58 6.98
CA GLU A 223 23.32 0.10 7.93
C GLU A 223 21.85 0.06 7.49
N THR A 224 20.98 0.07 8.49
CA THR A 224 19.52 0.18 8.34
C THR A 224 19.06 1.42 9.09
N ILE A 225 18.32 2.31 8.45
CA ILE A 225 17.96 3.62 9.01
C ILE A 225 16.50 3.70 9.52
N SER A 226 15.68 2.68 9.24
CA SER A 226 14.30 2.60 9.72
C SER A 226 13.87 1.17 9.95
N LYS A 227 12.68 0.99 10.55
CA LYS A 227 11.96 -0.27 10.63
C LYS A 227 10.76 -0.18 9.71
N GLU A 228 10.63 -1.13 8.79
CA GLU A 228 9.56 -1.16 7.80
C GLU A 228 8.78 -2.49 7.93
N PRO A 229 7.79 -2.57 8.86
CA PRO A 229 6.89 -3.72 8.92
C PRO A 229 5.91 -3.62 7.74
N LEU A 230 6.06 -4.50 6.75
CA LEU A 230 5.26 -4.51 5.54
C LEU A 230 4.06 -5.42 5.70
N GLY A 231 2.90 -4.99 5.20
CA GLY A 231 1.70 -5.81 5.29
C GLY A 231 0.57 -5.42 4.36
N PRO A 232 -0.42 -6.33 4.22
CA PRO A 232 -1.63 -6.07 3.45
C PRO A 232 -2.52 -5.03 4.14
N VAL A 233 -3.25 -4.27 3.32
CA VAL A 233 -4.10 -3.16 3.76
C VAL A 233 -5.48 -3.30 3.15
N VAL A 234 -6.51 -3.01 3.93
CA VAL A 234 -7.91 -2.93 3.51
C VAL A 234 -8.50 -1.57 3.87
N ARG A 235 -9.70 -1.26 3.37
CA ARG A 235 -10.45 -0.07 3.79
C ARG A 235 -10.90 -0.22 5.24
N GLU A 236 -10.82 0.85 6.00
CA GLU A 236 -11.36 0.90 7.37
C GLU A 236 -12.88 0.71 7.39
N GLY A 237 -13.38 0.08 8.47
CA GLY A 237 -14.81 -0.07 8.74
C GLY A 237 -15.49 -1.24 8.01
N ASP A 238 -14.72 -2.15 7.39
CA ASP A 238 -15.21 -3.41 6.81
C ASP A 238 -14.65 -4.61 7.58
N SER A 239 -15.13 -4.80 8.80
CA SER A 239 -14.59 -5.82 9.72
C SER A 239 -14.68 -7.25 9.17
N ALA A 240 -15.74 -7.57 8.42
CA ALA A 240 -15.88 -8.90 7.81
C ALA A 240 -14.79 -9.14 6.74
N TRP A 241 -14.46 -8.13 5.94
CA TRP A 241 -13.39 -8.23 4.96
C TRP A 241 -12.01 -8.23 5.62
N GLU A 242 -11.82 -7.38 6.63
CA GLU A 242 -10.61 -7.32 7.45
C GLU A 242 -10.28 -8.69 8.06
N ASP A 243 -11.25 -9.35 8.69
CA ASP A 243 -11.09 -10.67 9.28
C ASP A 243 -10.70 -11.72 8.23
N VAL A 244 -11.35 -11.72 7.06
CA VAL A 244 -11.00 -12.64 5.96
C VAL A 244 -9.55 -12.45 5.51
N VAL A 245 -9.12 -11.22 5.27
CA VAL A 245 -7.75 -10.96 4.80
C VAL A 245 -6.72 -11.27 5.89
N ARG A 246 -7.01 -10.90 7.15
CA ARG A 246 -6.17 -11.21 8.30
C ARG A 246 -5.97 -12.71 8.49
N TRP A 247 -7.05 -13.48 8.48
CA TRP A 247 -6.96 -14.94 8.64
C TRP A 247 -6.35 -15.63 7.43
N SER A 248 -6.57 -15.12 6.22
CA SER A 248 -5.86 -15.61 5.03
C SER A 248 -4.35 -15.44 5.17
N LEU A 249 -3.89 -14.30 5.72
CA LEU A 249 -2.49 -14.06 6.01
C LEU A 249 -1.96 -14.98 7.13
N ASN A 250 -2.74 -15.19 8.20
CA ASN A 250 -2.29 -15.97 9.37
C ASN A 250 -2.14 -17.47 9.11
N VAL A 251 -2.75 -18.01 8.04
CA VAL A 251 -2.68 -19.43 7.69
C VAL A 251 -1.66 -19.74 6.57
N MET A 252 -1.02 -18.69 6.02
CA MET A 252 0.09 -18.84 5.06
C MET A 252 1.40 -19.19 5.77
#